data_3dd4be6096a98a414049ac571feda8c8
#
_entry.id   3dd4be6096a98a414049ac571feda8c8
#
_cell.length_a   1.000
_cell.length_b   1.000
_cell.length_c   1.000
_cell.angle_alpha   90.00
_cell.angle_beta   90.00
_cell.angle_gamma   90.00
#
_symmetry.space_group_name_H-M   'P 1'
#
loop_
_entity.id
_entity.type
_entity.pdbx_description
1 polymer ?
#
loop_
_entity_poly.entity_id
_entity_poly.type
_entity_poly.pdbx_seq_one_letter_code
_entity_poly.pdbx_strand_id
1 'polypeptide(L)'
;AEWIRLTPTDLVFPFFMFIMGISTYISLRKYNFTFSVPAGLKILKRTVIIFLIGIGISWLSILCFQHDPFPIDQIRILGVMQRLALGYGVTAIVALLMKHKYIPYLIAVLLISYVAILALGNGYVYDETNILSIVDRAVLGQAHIYGGQILDPEGLLSTISAIAHVLIGFCAGKLLMEVKDIHEKLERLFLIGTILTFAGFLLSYGSPICKKVWSPSFVLVTCGLG
;
A
#
# COMPACT_ATOMS: atom_id res chain seq x y z
N ALA A 1 15.04 -3.72 11.09
CA ALA A 1 14.88 -2.26 10.93
C ALA A 1 14.44 -1.68 12.27
N GLU A 2 15.05 -0.57 12.69
CA GLU A 2 14.60 0.16 13.87
C GLU A 2 13.17 0.66 13.65
N TRP A 3 12.41 0.83 14.75
CA TRP A 3 10.98 1.15 14.70
C TRP A 3 10.68 2.45 13.95
N ILE A 4 11.46 3.50 14.19
CA ILE A 4 11.33 4.83 13.59
C ILE A 4 12.62 5.15 12.84
N ARG A 5 12.69 4.78 11.57
CA ARG A 5 13.81 5.12 10.67
C ARG A 5 13.40 4.95 9.21
N LEU A 6 14.00 5.77 8.35
CA LEU A 6 13.92 5.62 6.91
C LEU A 6 15.33 5.34 6.38
N THR A 7 15.53 4.15 5.81
CA THR A 7 16.76 3.76 5.14
C THR A 7 16.51 3.61 3.63
N PRO A 8 17.54 3.71 2.76
CA PRO A 8 17.34 3.51 1.32
C PRO A 8 16.69 2.17 0.96
N THR A 9 16.96 1.11 1.73
CA THR A 9 16.33 -0.20 1.55
C THR A 9 14.84 -0.20 1.87
N ASP A 10 14.38 0.73 2.71
CA ASP A 10 12.96 0.86 3.05
C ASP A 10 12.14 1.49 1.92
N LEU A 11 12.78 2.11 0.94
CA LEU A 11 12.13 2.74 -0.22
C LEU A 11 11.75 1.73 -1.31
N VAL A 12 12.37 0.57 -1.36
CA VAL A 12 12.19 -0.41 -2.45
C VAL A 12 10.73 -0.82 -2.59
N PHE A 13 10.11 -1.30 -1.52
CA PHE A 13 8.72 -1.76 -1.58
C PHE A 13 7.72 -0.62 -1.82
N PRO A 14 7.81 0.55 -1.15
CA PRO A 14 7.02 1.72 -1.51
C PRO A 14 7.10 2.10 -2.99
N PHE A 15 8.27 2.11 -3.58
CA PHE A 15 8.42 2.42 -5.00
C PHE A 15 7.72 1.40 -5.90
N PHE A 16 7.75 0.11 -5.58
CA PHE A 16 6.96 -0.88 -6.31
C PHE A 16 5.46 -0.58 -6.24
N MET A 17 4.95 -0.18 -5.08
CA MET A 17 3.54 0.19 -4.93
C MET A 17 3.19 1.46 -5.72
N PHE A 18 4.08 2.45 -5.71
CA PHE A 18 3.92 3.69 -6.48
C PHE A 18 3.90 3.41 -7.99
N ILE A 19 4.88 2.65 -8.50
CA ILE A 19 4.96 2.24 -9.91
C ILE A 19 3.75 1.40 -10.30
N MET A 20 3.25 0.54 -9.41
CA MET A 20 2.03 -0.21 -9.65
C MET A 20 0.81 0.71 -9.84
N GLY A 21 0.72 1.80 -9.10
CA GLY A 21 -0.29 2.83 -9.31
C GLY A 21 -0.21 3.44 -10.71
N ILE A 22 0.98 3.87 -11.14
CA ILE A 22 1.24 4.38 -12.50
C ILE A 22 0.82 3.35 -13.56
N SER A 23 1.26 2.10 -13.41
CA SER A 23 0.95 1.00 -14.33
C SER A 23 -0.56 0.71 -14.39
N THR A 24 -1.27 0.87 -13.28
CA THR A 24 -2.72 0.70 -13.21
C THR A 24 -3.43 1.77 -14.05
N TYR A 25 -3.00 3.04 -13.95
CA TYR A 25 -3.53 4.10 -14.81
C TYR A 25 -3.34 3.78 -16.30
N ILE A 26 -2.12 3.42 -16.71
CA ILE A 26 -1.79 3.10 -18.10
C ILE A 26 -2.62 1.92 -18.60
N SER A 27 -2.78 0.88 -17.78
CA SER A 27 -3.54 -0.31 -18.14
C SER A 27 -5.04 -0.03 -18.30
N LEU A 28 -5.63 0.77 -17.41
CA LEU A 28 -7.06 1.10 -17.46
C LEU A 28 -7.43 2.12 -18.50
N ARG A 29 -6.49 2.94 -18.98
CA ARG A 29 -6.70 3.88 -20.09
C ARG A 29 -7.22 3.17 -21.34
N LYS A 30 -6.81 1.92 -21.58
CA LYS A 30 -7.30 1.10 -22.72
C LYS A 30 -8.80 0.82 -22.66
N TYR A 31 -9.41 0.90 -21.49
CA TYR A 31 -10.84 0.70 -21.24
C TYR A 31 -11.60 2.02 -21.07
N ASN A 32 -10.97 3.17 -21.41
CA ASN A 32 -11.52 4.51 -21.22
C ASN A 32 -12.08 4.74 -19.79
N PHE A 33 -11.52 4.06 -18.80
CA PHE A 33 -11.94 4.11 -17.39
C PHE A 33 -13.45 3.85 -17.19
N THR A 34 -14.07 3.07 -18.07
CA THR A 34 -15.47 2.69 -17.96
C THR A 34 -15.58 1.29 -17.37
N PHE A 35 -16.46 1.14 -16.38
CA PHE A 35 -16.71 -0.17 -15.81
C PHE A 35 -17.39 -1.07 -16.84
N SER A 36 -16.82 -2.22 -17.07
CA SER A 36 -17.41 -3.30 -17.88
C SER A 36 -17.16 -4.64 -17.19
N VAL A 37 -18.04 -5.60 -17.38
CA VAL A 37 -17.86 -6.93 -16.80
C VAL A 37 -16.53 -7.58 -17.18
N PRO A 38 -16.07 -7.51 -18.46
CA PRO A 38 -14.75 -8.03 -18.83
C PRO A 38 -13.59 -7.31 -18.11
N ALA A 39 -13.68 -5.98 -17.92
CA ALA A 39 -12.66 -5.23 -17.19
C ALA A 39 -12.63 -5.62 -15.71
N GLY A 40 -13.81 -5.71 -15.08
CA GLY A 40 -13.95 -6.17 -13.70
C GLY A 40 -13.40 -7.57 -13.47
N LEU A 41 -13.74 -8.53 -14.33
CA LEU A 41 -13.22 -9.90 -14.27
C LEU A 41 -11.70 -9.95 -14.45
N LYS A 42 -11.14 -9.12 -15.32
CA LYS A 42 -9.68 -9.04 -15.52
C LYS A 42 -8.97 -8.50 -14.28
N ILE A 43 -9.52 -7.45 -13.65
CA ILE A 43 -8.99 -6.90 -12.41
C ILE A 43 -9.05 -7.97 -11.31
N LEU A 44 -10.21 -8.59 -11.12
CA LEU A 44 -10.40 -9.64 -10.11
C LEU A 44 -9.44 -10.81 -10.33
N LYS A 45 -9.35 -11.33 -11.56
CA LYS A 45 -8.42 -12.41 -11.92
C LYS A 45 -6.97 -12.05 -11.58
N ARG A 46 -6.53 -10.84 -11.93
CA ARG A 46 -5.15 -10.40 -11.64
C ARG A 46 -4.92 -10.25 -10.13
N THR A 47 -5.87 -9.65 -9.40
CA THR A 47 -5.80 -9.52 -7.95
C THR A 47 -5.68 -10.88 -7.27
N VAL A 48 -6.55 -11.84 -7.64
CA VAL A 48 -6.54 -13.20 -7.09
C VAL A 48 -5.25 -13.93 -7.43
N ILE A 49 -4.76 -13.85 -8.66
CA ILE A 49 -3.50 -14.50 -9.06
C ILE A 49 -2.32 -13.96 -8.24
N ILE A 50 -2.18 -12.63 -8.10
CA ILE A 50 -1.08 -12.04 -7.32
C ILE A 50 -1.19 -12.46 -5.85
N PHE A 51 -2.40 -12.47 -5.30
CA PHE A 51 -2.67 -12.90 -3.92
C PHE A 51 -2.27 -14.37 -3.70
N LEU A 52 -2.67 -15.27 -4.60
CA LEU A 52 -2.35 -16.68 -4.53
C LEU A 52 -0.85 -16.97 -4.74
N ILE A 53 -0.17 -16.21 -5.59
CA ILE A 53 1.29 -16.28 -5.72
C ILE A 53 1.94 -15.97 -4.37
N GLY A 54 1.46 -14.96 -3.64
CA GLY A 54 1.97 -14.63 -2.31
C GLY A 54 1.76 -15.76 -1.30
N ILE A 55 0.59 -16.40 -1.31
CA ILE A 55 0.33 -17.61 -0.48
C ILE A 55 1.30 -18.74 -0.88
N GLY A 56 1.46 -18.99 -2.19
CA GLY A 56 2.37 -20.01 -2.70
C GLY A 56 3.83 -19.79 -2.30
N ILE A 57 4.30 -18.54 -2.31
CA ILE A 57 5.65 -18.20 -1.83
C ILE A 57 5.79 -18.48 -0.34
N SER A 58 4.80 -18.12 0.47
CA SER A 58 4.79 -18.41 1.91
C SER A 58 4.83 -19.92 2.18
N TRP A 59 3.98 -20.68 1.47
CA TRP A 59 3.97 -22.14 1.56
C TRP A 59 5.29 -22.78 1.14
N LEU A 60 5.85 -22.35 -0.01
CA LEU A 60 7.13 -22.85 -0.50
C LEU A 60 8.28 -22.56 0.47
N SER A 61 8.28 -21.37 1.08
CA SER A 61 9.27 -21.01 2.10
C SER A 61 9.24 -21.97 3.28
N ILE A 62 8.04 -22.28 3.80
CA ILE A 62 7.89 -23.21 4.93
C ILE A 62 8.31 -24.62 4.51
N LEU A 63 7.91 -25.07 3.33
CA LEU A 63 8.31 -26.38 2.79
C LEU A 63 9.84 -26.53 2.68
N CYS A 64 10.53 -25.49 2.18
CA CYS A 64 11.99 -25.54 1.98
C CYS A 64 12.78 -25.43 3.29
N PHE A 65 12.32 -24.63 4.25
CA PHE A 65 13.09 -24.34 5.46
C PHE A 65 12.66 -25.15 6.68
N GLN A 66 11.38 -25.52 6.78
CA GLN A 66 10.84 -26.29 7.93
C GLN A 66 10.51 -27.73 7.58
N HIS A 67 10.57 -28.10 6.27
CA HIS A 67 10.28 -29.45 5.77
C HIS A 67 8.85 -29.92 6.10
N ASP A 68 7.90 -28.99 6.33
CA ASP A 68 6.50 -29.31 6.53
C ASP A 68 5.74 -29.20 5.20
N PRO A 69 5.17 -30.29 4.67
CA PRO A 69 4.46 -30.27 3.39
C PRO A 69 3.06 -29.65 3.49
N PHE A 70 2.45 -29.60 4.69
CA PHE A 70 1.09 -29.10 4.91
C PHE A 70 1.01 -28.08 6.08
N PRO A 71 1.73 -26.97 6.02
CA PRO A 71 1.81 -26.01 7.13
C PRO A 71 0.59 -25.06 7.19
N ILE A 72 -0.64 -25.61 7.12
CA ILE A 72 -1.88 -24.81 7.03
C ILE A 72 -1.97 -23.82 8.18
N ASP A 73 -1.57 -24.24 9.37
CA ASP A 73 -1.63 -23.43 10.61
C ASP A 73 -0.53 -22.37 10.73
N GLN A 74 0.45 -22.37 9.81
CA GLN A 74 1.61 -21.47 9.86
C GLN A 74 1.73 -20.56 8.62
N ILE A 75 0.87 -20.76 7.61
CA ILE A 75 0.91 -19.94 6.40
C ILE A 75 0.56 -18.50 6.72
N ARG A 76 1.47 -17.58 6.40
CA ARG A 76 1.21 -16.16 6.49
C ARG A 76 0.18 -15.74 5.44
N ILE A 77 -0.97 -15.18 5.89
CA ILE A 77 -2.08 -14.80 5.02
C ILE A 77 -1.82 -13.47 4.33
N LEU A 78 -1.31 -12.48 5.07
CA LEU A 78 -0.99 -11.16 4.53
C LEU A 78 0.53 -11.00 4.43
N GLY A 79 1.00 -10.63 3.25
CA GLY A 79 2.41 -10.37 2.98
C GLY A 79 2.55 -9.33 1.87
N VAL A 80 3.76 -9.13 1.40
CA VAL A 80 4.11 -8.15 0.37
C VAL A 80 3.26 -8.30 -0.90
N MET A 81 3.13 -9.54 -1.41
CA MET A 81 2.36 -9.81 -2.64
C MET A 81 0.86 -9.60 -2.44
N GLN A 82 0.33 -10.00 -1.30
CA GLN A 82 -1.07 -9.80 -0.96
C GLN A 82 -1.41 -8.31 -0.81
N ARG A 83 -0.52 -7.53 -0.19
CA ARG A 83 -0.67 -6.07 -0.13
C ARG A 83 -0.65 -5.43 -1.51
N LEU A 84 0.24 -5.87 -2.42
CA LEU A 84 0.24 -5.45 -3.82
C LEU A 84 -1.08 -5.81 -4.51
N ALA A 85 -1.59 -7.03 -4.30
CA ALA A 85 -2.85 -7.48 -4.88
C ALA A 85 -4.03 -6.60 -4.42
N LEU A 86 -4.16 -6.36 -3.12
CA LEU A 86 -5.21 -5.53 -2.55
C LEU A 86 -5.10 -4.06 -3.01
N GLY A 87 -3.88 -3.50 -2.95
CA GLY A 87 -3.61 -2.14 -3.43
C GLY A 87 -3.98 -1.96 -4.90
N TYR A 88 -3.59 -2.90 -5.76
CA TYR A 88 -3.97 -2.92 -7.17
C TYR A 88 -5.48 -3.03 -7.35
N GLY A 89 -6.10 -4.05 -6.74
CA GLY A 89 -7.51 -4.36 -6.93
C GLY A 89 -8.42 -3.19 -6.51
N VAL A 90 -8.20 -2.64 -5.32
CA VAL A 90 -8.98 -1.51 -4.82
C VAL A 90 -8.75 -0.26 -5.67
N THR A 91 -7.49 0.08 -5.99
CA THR A 91 -7.17 1.23 -6.85
C THR A 91 -7.83 1.11 -8.23
N ALA A 92 -7.79 -0.07 -8.84
CA ALA A 92 -8.39 -0.29 -10.15
C ALA A 92 -9.92 -0.17 -10.11
N ILE A 93 -10.58 -0.68 -9.07
CA ILE A 93 -12.03 -0.54 -8.87
C ILE A 93 -12.40 0.93 -8.65
N VAL A 94 -11.69 1.62 -7.77
CA VAL A 94 -11.90 3.07 -7.52
C VAL A 94 -11.76 3.87 -8.81
N ALA A 95 -10.74 3.56 -9.63
CA ALA A 95 -10.50 4.25 -10.90
C ALA A 95 -11.62 4.06 -11.93
N LEU A 96 -12.34 2.92 -11.88
CA LEU A 96 -13.48 2.64 -12.78
C LEU A 96 -14.81 3.21 -12.26
N LEU A 97 -14.98 3.34 -10.94
CA LEU A 97 -16.25 3.75 -10.34
C LEU A 97 -16.29 5.24 -9.98
N MET A 98 -15.13 5.87 -9.75
CA MET A 98 -15.03 7.25 -9.27
C MET A 98 -14.45 8.17 -10.35
N LYS A 99 -15.01 9.38 -10.47
CA LYS A 99 -14.40 10.42 -11.32
C LYS A 99 -13.02 10.77 -10.77
N HIS A 100 -12.00 10.74 -11.61
CA HIS A 100 -10.58 10.91 -11.21
C HIS A 100 -10.29 12.22 -10.47
N LYS A 101 -11.11 13.26 -10.66
CA LYS A 101 -10.98 14.54 -9.92
C LYS A 101 -11.21 14.39 -8.42
N TYR A 102 -11.90 13.33 -7.97
CA TYR A 102 -12.17 13.07 -6.56
C TYR A 102 -11.15 12.15 -5.90
N ILE A 103 -10.26 11.51 -6.67
CA ILE A 103 -9.23 10.60 -6.13
C ILE A 103 -8.29 11.31 -5.14
N PRO A 104 -7.80 12.55 -5.36
CA PRO A 104 -6.99 13.25 -4.37
C PRO A 104 -7.71 13.48 -3.03
N TYR A 105 -9.02 13.74 -3.06
CA TYR A 105 -9.82 13.87 -1.83
C TYR A 105 -9.95 12.51 -1.10
N LEU A 106 -10.14 11.43 -1.85
CA LEU A 106 -10.17 10.08 -1.27
C LEU A 106 -8.82 9.75 -0.61
N ILE A 107 -7.70 10.07 -1.25
CA ILE A 107 -6.35 9.89 -0.67
C ILE A 107 -6.24 10.65 0.66
N ALA A 108 -6.66 11.92 0.68
CA ALA A 108 -6.64 12.71 1.91
C ALA A 108 -7.50 12.09 3.02
N VAL A 109 -8.72 11.65 2.69
CA VAL A 109 -9.61 10.98 3.66
C VAL A 109 -8.98 9.70 4.19
N LEU A 110 -8.40 8.85 3.33
CA LEU A 110 -7.74 7.62 3.75
C LEU A 110 -6.55 7.88 4.67
N LEU A 111 -5.71 8.86 4.35
CA LEU A 111 -4.54 9.19 5.18
C LEU A 111 -4.94 9.84 6.50
N ILE A 112 -5.90 10.76 6.51
CA ILE A 112 -6.39 11.43 7.73
C ILE A 112 -7.08 10.42 8.65
N SER A 113 -7.97 9.58 8.12
CA SER A 113 -8.62 8.53 8.90
C SER A 113 -7.60 7.56 9.50
N TYR A 114 -6.56 7.24 8.75
CA TYR A 114 -5.52 6.35 9.24
C TYR A 114 -4.63 7.01 10.31
N VAL A 115 -4.31 8.32 10.20
CA VAL A 115 -3.67 9.07 11.31
C VAL A 115 -4.52 8.98 12.57
N ALA A 116 -5.84 9.19 12.45
CA ALA A 116 -6.75 9.10 13.60
C ALA A 116 -6.76 7.70 14.22
N ILE A 117 -6.81 6.64 13.41
CA ILE A 117 -6.75 5.25 13.89
C ILE A 117 -5.45 5.01 14.65
N LEU A 118 -4.30 5.43 14.10
CA LEU A 118 -3.00 5.24 14.75
C LEU A 118 -2.89 6.05 16.05
N ALA A 119 -3.37 7.29 16.05
CA ALA A 119 -3.30 8.17 17.22
C ALA A 119 -4.19 7.68 18.38
N LEU A 120 -5.41 7.22 18.08
CA LEU A 120 -6.36 6.75 19.09
C LEU A 120 -6.07 5.32 19.56
N GLY A 121 -5.41 4.50 18.73
CA GLY A 121 -5.19 3.09 18.96
C GLY A 121 -3.76 2.72 19.35
N ASN A 122 -2.96 3.61 19.92
CA ASN A 122 -1.54 3.35 20.24
C ASN A 122 -0.70 2.83 19.06
N GLY A 123 -1.08 3.20 17.81
CA GLY A 123 -0.49 2.66 16.59
C GLY A 123 1.01 2.95 16.40
N TYR A 124 1.57 3.90 17.16
CA TYR A 124 2.99 4.24 17.10
C TYR A 124 3.84 3.56 18.18
N VAL A 125 3.25 2.76 19.05
CA VAL A 125 3.96 1.98 20.07
C VAL A 125 4.10 0.53 19.59
N TYR A 126 5.27 -0.06 19.78
CA TYR A 126 5.54 -1.44 19.39
C TYR A 126 5.25 -2.39 20.58
N ASP A 127 3.98 -2.59 20.85
CA ASP A 127 3.51 -3.50 21.90
C ASP A 127 2.17 -4.17 21.52
N GLU A 128 1.66 -4.99 22.41
CA GLU A 128 0.40 -5.74 22.21
C GLU A 128 -0.84 -4.85 22.28
N THR A 129 -0.72 -3.62 22.81
CA THR A 129 -1.83 -2.65 22.89
C THR A 129 -2.03 -1.90 21.58
N ASN A 130 -1.13 -2.07 20.61
CA ASN A 130 -1.23 -1.46 19.30
C ASN A 130 -2.46 -1.96 18.57
N ILE A 131 -3.31 -1.05 18.09
CA ILE A 131 -4.56 -1.37 17.40
C ILE A 131 -4.35 -2.27 16.16
N LEU A 132 -3.21 -2.13 15.44
CA LEU A 132 -2.90 -2.99 14.31
C LEU A 132 -2.69 -4.44 14.79
N SER A 133 -1.93 -4.62 15.87
CA SER A 133 -1.70 -5.93 16.48
C SER A 133 -3.00 -6.58 16.94
N ILE A 134 -3.86 -5.81 17.61
CA ILE A 134 -5.16 -6.29 18.11
C ILE A 134 -6.04 -6.76 16.94
N VAL A 135 -6.17 -5.94 15.88
CA VAL A 135 -7.02 -6.28 14.73
C VAL A 135 -6.44 -7.45 13.93
N ASP A 136 -5.14 -7.47 13.68
CA ASP A 136 -4.51 -8.55 12.92
C ASP A 136 -4.63 -9.89 13.66
N ARG A 137 -4.42 -9.92 14.99
CA ARG A 137 -4.61 -11.12 15.80
C ARG A 137 -6.06 -11.58 15.88
N ALA A 138 -7.00 -10.64 15.97
CA ALA A 138 -8.43 -10.96 16.02
C ALA A 138 -8.97 -11.53 14.71
N VAL A 139 -8.48 -11.04 13.56
CA VAL A 139 -8.99 -11.41 12.24
C VAL A 139 -8.20 -12.55 11.61
N LEU A 140 -6.87 -12.50 11.68
CA LEU A 140 -5.99 -13.48 11.02
C LEU A 140 -5.59 -14.62 11.95
N GLY A 141 -5.57 -14.39 13.27
CA GLY A 141 -5.00 -15.30 14.24
C GLY A 141 -3.48 -15.15 14.40
N GLN A 142 -2.98 -15.42 15.58
CA GLN A 142 -1.56 -15.27 15.94
C GLN A 142 -0.61 -16.10 15.05
N ALA A 143 -1.06 -17.27 14.61
CA ALA A 143 -0.27 -18.20 13.80
C ALA A 143 -0.01 -17.71 12.37
N HIS A 144 -0.86 -16.83 11.85
CA HIS A 144 -0.83 -16.35 10.46
C HIS A 144 -0.17 -14.96 10.31
N ILE A 145 0.39 -14.42 11.41
CA ILE A 145 1.12 -13.15 11.45
C ILE A 145 2.61 -13.42 11.16
N TYR A 146 3.31 -12.41 10.64
CA TYR A 146 4.72 -12.50 10.27
C TYR A 146 5.62 -12.94 11.43
N GLY A 147 6.19 -14.14 11.32
CA GLY A 147 7.26 -14.64 12.18
C GLY A 147 6.95 -14.62 13.69
N GLY A 148 5.67 -14.68 14.10
CA GLY A 148 5.29 -14.60 15.52
C GLY A 148 5.54 -13.23 16.15
N GLN A 149 5.80 -12.20 15.34
CA GLN A 149 6.01 -10.83 15.83
C GLN A 149 4.74 -10.25 16.46
N ILE A 150 4.91 -9.20 17.24
CA ILE A 150 3.79 -8.49 17.89
C ILE A 150 2.89 -7.85 16.83
N LEU A 151 3.46 -7.39 15.71
CA LEU A 151 2.77 -6.64 14.67
C LEU A 151 3.16 -7.17 13.29
N ASP A 152 2.18 -7.33 12.40
CA ASP A 152 2.44 -7.63 10.99
C ASP A 152 2.66 -6.33 10.19
N PRO A 153 3.85 -6.15 9.58
CA PRO A 153 4.13 -4.96 8.76
C PRO A 153 3.16 -4.80 7.58
N GLU A 154 2.61 -5.90 7.07
CA GLU A 154 1.64 -5.94 5.99
C GLU A 154 0.21 -6.24 6.48
N GLY A 155 -0.11 -5.86 7.73
CA GLY A 155 -1.40 -6.10 8.38
C GLY A 155 -2.60 -5.42 7.70
N LEU A 156 -3.78 -5.77 8.19
CA LEU A 156 -5.06 -5.40 7.59
C LEU A 156 -5.30 -3.88 7.61
N LEU A 157 -5.14 -3.27 8.78
CA LEU A 157 -5.38 -1.81 8.92
C LEU A 157 -4.37 -0.98 8.13
N SER A 158 -3.09 -1.37 8.10
CA SER A 158 -2.06 -0.66 7.35
C SER A 158 -2.29 -0.71 5.82
N THR A 159 -3.15 -1.62 5.36
CA THR A 159 -3.58 -1.69 3.96
C THR A 159 -4.36 -0.44 3.53
N ILE A 160 -5.06 0.25 4.44
CA ILE A 160 -5.75 1.52 4.17
C ILE A 160 -4.76 2.57 3.65
N SER A 161 -3.66 2.75 4.37
CA SER A 161 -2.61 3.70 3.98
C SER A 161 -1.84 3.22 2.74
N ALA A 162 -1.69 1.91 2.56
CA ALA A 162 -1.09 1.31 1.37
C ALA A 162 -1.94 1.53 0.11
N ILE A 163 -3.26 1.49 0.20
CA ILE A 163 -4.17 1.84 -0.90
C ILE A 163 -3.99 3.31 -1.28
N ALA A 164 -3.92 4.23 -0.30
CA ALA A 164 -3.64 5.64 -0.57
C ALA A 164 -2.30 5.82 -1.31
N HIS A 165 -1.28 5.05 -0.96
CA HIS A 165 0.02 5.05 -1.63
C HIS A 165 -0.11 4.70 -3.14
N VAL A 166 -0.83 3.62 -3.46
CA VAL A 166 -1.06 3.20 -4.85
C VAL A 166 -1.91 4.24 -5.60
N LEU A 167 -2.89 4.86 -4.95
CA LEU A 167 -3.71 5.93 -5.54
C LEU A 167 -2.88 7.18 -5.85
N ILE A 168 -1.88 7.54 -5.04
CA ILE A 168 -0.93 8.63 -5.35
C ILE A 168 -0.16 8.26 -6.62
N GLY A 169 0.37 7.05 -6.72
CA GLY A 169 1.01 6.54 -7.94
C GLY A 169 0.08 6.58 -9.15
N PHE A 170 -1.20 6.25 -8.99
CA PHE A 170 -2.21 6.37 -10.04
C PHE A 170 -2.38 7.83 -10.53
N CYS A 171 -2.41 8.80 -9.60
CA CYS A 171 -2.46 10.22 -9.94
C CYS A 171 -1.18 10.67 -10.69
N ALA A 172 -0.01 10.19 -10.30
CA ALA A 172 1.24 10.43 -11.01
C ALA A 172 1.18 9.85 -12.42
N GLY A 173 0.66 8.63 -12.58
CA GLY A 173 0.42 8.00 -13.89
C GLY A 173 -0.51 8.81 -14.77
N LYS A 174 -1.56 9.41 -14.20
CA LYS A 174 -2.46 10.34 -14.91
C LYS A 174 -1.69 11.54 -15.42
N LEU A 175 -0.92 12.21 -14.57
CA LEU A 175 -0.12 13.38 -14.94
C LEU A 175 0.89 13.04 -16.06
N LEU A 176 1.59 11.91 -15.91
CA LEU A 176 2.56 11.43 -16.93
C LEU A 176 1.93 11.24 -18.31
N MET A 177 0.67 10.80 -18.37
CA MET A 177 0.01 10.44 -19.61
C MET A 177 -0.84 11.56 -20.22
N GLU A 178 -1.33 12.52 -19.42
CA GLU A 178 -2.20 13.61 -19.88
C GLU A 178 -1.42 14.86 -20.25
N VAL A 179 -0.33 15.20 -19.53
CA VAL A 179 0.52 16.34 -19.86
C VAL A 179 1.42 15.99 -21.04
N LYS A 180 1.31 16.73 -22.14
CA LYS A 180 2.05 16.46 -23.38
C LYS A 180 3.44 17.07 -23.37
N ASP A 181 3.55 18.32 -22.91
CA ASP A 181 4.84 19.01 -22.84
C ASP A 181 5.74 18.39 -21.79
N ILE A 182 6.98 18.09 -22.15
CA ILE A 182 7.94 17.42 -21.28
C ILE A 182 8.40 18.34 -20.14
N HIS A 183 8.57 19.63 -20.40
CA HIS A 183 9.01 20.58 -19.38
C HIS A 183 7.94 20.79 -18.33
N GLU A 184 6.69 21.02 -18.78
CA GLU A 184 5.53 21.15 -17.89
C GLU A 184 5.32 19.86 -17.06
N LYS A 185 5.48 18.69 -17.67
CA LYS A 185 5.40 17.40 -17.01
C LYS A 185 6.41 17.27 -15.88
N LEU A 186 7.68 17.56 -16.18
CA LEU A 186 8.77 17.49 -15.20
C LEU A 186 8.54 18.50 -14.08
N GLU A 187 8.21 19.75 -14.41
CA GLU A 187 7.93 20.81 -13.44
C GLU A 187 6.83 20.39 -12.45
N ARG A 188 5.70 19.88 -12.96
CA ARG A 188 4.57 19.43 -12.13
C ARG A 188 4.94 18.23 -11.26
N LEU A 189 5.69 17.25 -11.79
CA LEU A 189 6.14 16.10 -11.02
C LEU A 189 7.08 16.51 -9.89
N PHE A 190 8.08 17.34 -10.18
CA PHE A 190 9.01 17.83 -9.17
C PHE A 190 8.31 18.69 -8.12
N LEU A 191 7.38 19.56 -8.55
CA LEU A 191 6.62 20.40 -7.61
C LEU A 191 5.76 19.53 -6.67
N ILE A 192 4.97 18.60 -7.22
CA ILE A 192 4.12 17.72 -6.42
C ILE A 192 4.96 16.81 -5.53
N GLY A 193 6.04 16.21 -6.07
CA GLY A 193 6.96 15.37 -5.30
C GLY A 193 7.59 16.12 -4.14
N THR A 194 8.03 17.35 -4.37
CA THR A 194 8.58 18.23 -3.33
C THR A 194 7.53 18.54 -2.26
N ILE A 195 6.30 18.92 -2.65
CA ILE A 195 5.20 19.22 -1.72
C ILE A 195 4.88 18.00 -0.87
N LEU A 196 4.76 16.81 -1.49
CA LEU A 196 4.47 15.56 -0.75
C LEU A 196 5.59 15.24 0.25
N THR A 197 6.84 15.37 -0.17
CA THR A 197 8.00 15.09 0.70
C THR A 197 8.01 16.03 1.90
N PHE A 198 7.88 17.34 1.70
CA PHE A 198 7.85 18.31 2.80
C PHE A 198 6.61 18.12 3.68
N ALA A 199 5.43 17.89 3.10
CA ALA A 199 4.22 17.59 3.87
C ALA A 199 4.39 16.33 4.73
N GLY A 200 5.04 15.29 4.20
CA GLY A 200 5.37 14.08 4.95
C GLY A 200 6.32 14.34 6.13
N PHE A 201 7.35 15.15 5.92
CA PHE A 201 8.26 15.56 7.01
C PHE A 201 7.56 16.43 8.05
N LEU A 202 6.70 17.38 7.64
CA LEU A 202 5.91 18.17 8.59
C LEU A 202 4.94 17.28 9.37
N LEU A 203 4.26 16.34 8.71
CA LEU A 203 3.36 15.41 9.36
C LEU A 203 4.11 14.48 10.34
N SER A 204 5.38 14.24 10.14
CA SER A 204 6.18 13.34 11.01
C SER A 204 6.32 13.81 12.45
N TYR A 205 6.11 15.09 12.74
CA TYR A 205 6.07 15.61 14.10
C TYR A 205 4.86 15.07 14.91
N GLY A 206 3.74 14.77 14.24
CA GLY A 206 2.56 14.19 14.89
C GLY A 206 2.32 12.72 14.53
N SER A 207 2.87 12.26 13.40
CA SER A 207 2.76 10.89 12.89
C SER A 207 4.15 10.43 12.46
N PRO A 208 4.95 9.79 13.33
CA PRO A 208 6.32 9.41 13.04
C PRO A 208 6.46 8.59 11.74
N ILE A 209 7.56 8.78 11.01
CA ILE A 209 7.86 8.01 9.80
C ILE A 209 8.18 6.58 10.22
N CYS A 210 7.25 5.67 10.00
CA CYS A 210 7.38 4.27 10.38
C CYS A 210 6.87 3.35 9.27
N LYS A 211 7.78 2.55 8.71
CA LYS A 211 7.48 1.57 7.67
C LYS A 211 6.58 0.45 8.18
N LYS A 212 6.81 -0.03 9.42
CA LYS A 212 6.09 -1.19 9.96
C LYS A 212 4.60 -0.95 10.15
N VAL A 213 4.18 0.29 10.39
CA VAL A 213 2.76 0.67 10.45
C VAL A 213 2.28 1.35 9.18
N TRP A 214 3.16 1.51 8.17
CA TRP A 214 2.86 2.21 6.92
C TRP A 214 2.26 3.59 7.17
N SER A 215 2.92 4.39 8.05
CA SER A 215 2.39 5.66 8.51
C SER A 215 2.12 6.63 7.37
N PRO A 216 1.12 7.53 7.49
CA PRO A 216 0.83 8.53 6.47
C PRO A 216 2.02 9.42 6.12
N SER A 217 2.85 9.79 7.11
CA SER A 217 4.11 10.51 6.88
C SER A 217 5.09 9.70 6.01
N PHE A 218 5.21 8.38 6.25
CA PHE A 218 6.00 7.47 5.44
C PHE A 218 5.48 7.42 3.99
N VAL A 219 4.16 7.33 3.80
CA VAL A 219 3.53 7.32 2.46
C VAL A 219 3.85 8.61 1.71
N LEU A 220 3.65 9.78 2.33
CA LEU A 220 3.89 11.06 1.68
C LEU A 220 5.36 11.25 1.30
N VAL A 221 6.30 10.94 2.20
CA VAL A 221 7.73 11.05 1.91
C VAL A 221 8.15 10.09 0.79
N THR A 222 7.73 8.84 0.86
CA THR A 222 8.14 7.82 -0.13
C THR A 222 7.51 8.04 -1.50
N CYS A 223 6.26 8.51 -1.57
CA CYS A 223 5.63 8.92 -2.84
C CYS A 223 6.22 10.21 -3.42
N GLY A 224 6.69 11.11 -2.55
CA GLY A 224 7.32 12.35 -3.00
C GLY A 224 8.74 12.15 -3.56
N LEU A 225 9.42 11.08 -3.10
CA LEU A 225 10.75 10.69 -3.59
C LEU A 225 10.70 9.75 -4.81
N GLY A 226 9.57 9.09 -5.08
CA GLY A 226 9.36 8.14 -6.20
C GLY A 226 8.92 8.82 -7.47
#